data_b3d4777bbfa0cbea1d5435eca2cfdfbc
#
_entry.id   b3d4777bbfa0cbea1d5435eca2cfdfbc
#
_cell.length_a   1.000
_cell.length_b   1.000
_cell.length_c   1.000
_cell.angle_alpha   90.00
_cell.angle_beta   90.00
_cell.angle_gamma   90.00
#
_symmetry.space_group_name_H-M   'P 1'
#
loop_
_entity.id
_entity.type
_entity.pdbx_description
1 polymer ?
#
loop_
_entity_poly.entity_id
_entity_poly.type
_entity_poly.pdbx_seq_one_letter_code
_entity_poly.pdbx_strand_id
1 'polypeptide(L)'
;MKVLFIGGTGTISSACIREAVRKGIEVFVYNRGSHNDELPQEVHALQGDIRDRSHTVKALAGYRFDVVINWVAFNEEHVSQDIEMFTGKVGQYVCISSASAYSKPPAGTFVTEGTLLRNPYWEYSRNKIACEERLIEAWRDTGFPITIVRPSHTYGEKMIPSIFDRGPTIVDRILNGKPIIVPGDGTSRWTLTHNSDFAKGFVGLLGHPAAIGEAFHITSDEAFTWDQVHQIIGTKLGRPVEIVHMPADYICARYPEFTGPLKGDKIHTALFDNTKIKRLVPAFQCTTPFNVGIEASLHRLQEQPDENVINEDLNSKLDDLIKRYKASVEPRE
;
A
#
# COMPACT_ATOMS: atom_id res chain seq x y z
N MET A 1 18.99 17.31 -7.07
CA MET A 1 18.08 17.14 -5.92
C MET A 1 18.51 15.91 -5.16
N LYS A 2 18.71 16.05 -3.84
CA LYS A 2 19.05 14.98 -2.90
C LYS A 2 17.82 14.53 -2.14
N VAL A 3 17.49 13.26 -2.19
CA VAL A 3 16.27 12.71 -1.59
C VAL A 3 16.60 11.59 -0.62
N LEU A 4 16.07 11.67 0.60
CA LEU A 4 16.19 10.63 1.61
C LEU A 4 14.91 9.79 1.66
N PHE A 5 15.04 8.50 1.47
CA PHE A 5 13.99 7.50 1.72
C PHE A 5 14.23 6.85 3.09
N ILE A 6 13.37 7.10 4.06
CA ILE A 6 13.34 6.36 5.32
C ILE A 6 12.50 5.10 5.11
N GLY A 7 13.13 3.92 5.16
CA GLY A 7 12.65 2.70 4.54
C GLY A 7 13.04 2.67 3.06
N GLY A 8 12.53 1.75 2.24
CA GLY A 8 12.88 1.79 0.80
C GLY A 8 12.87 0.45 0.10
N THR A 9 12.84 -0.65 0.82
CA THR A 9 12.93 -2.02 0.25
C THR A 9 11.57 -2.73 0.14
N GLY A 10 10.46 -2.02 0.42
CA GLY A 10 9.11 -2.55 0.27
C GLY A 10 8.60 -2.51 -1.19
N THR A 11 7.46 -3.14 -1.45
CA THR A 11 6.85 -3.26 -2.79
C THR A 11 6.70 -1.93 -3.52
N ILE A 12 6.26 -0.88 -2.84
CA ILE A 12 6.03 0.43 -3.44
C ILE A 12 7.31 1.25 -3.47
N SER A 13 8.00 1.32 -2.33
CA SER A 13 9.19 2.18 -2.17
C SER A 13 10.34 1.79 -3.08
N SER A 14 10.57 0.50 -3.31
CA SER A 14 11.61 0.03 -4.22
C SER A 14 11.40 0.49 -5.67
N ALA A 15 10.14 0.48 -6.15
CA ALA A 15 9.80 0.99 -7.46
C ALA A 15 10.00 2.53 -7.54
N CYS A 16 9.64 3.26 -6.47
CA CYS A 16 9.86 4.71 -6.39
C CYS A 16 11.35 5.07 -6.40
N ILE A 17 12.19 4.27 -5.72
CA ILE A 17 13.65 4.43 -5.73
C ILE A 17 14.19 4.22 -7.15
N ARG A 18 13.83 3.13 -7.82
CA ARG A 18 14.26 2.85 -9.21
C ARG A 18 13.87 3.99 -10.15
N GLU A 19 12.64 4.49 -10.04
CA GLU A 19 12.17 5.61 -10.86
C GLU A 19 12.90 6.91 -10.53
N ALA A 20 13.20 7.20 -9.25
CA ALA A 20 13.96 8.38 -8.84
C ALA A 20 15.39 8.33 -9.40
N VAL A 21 16.09 7.19 -9.30
CA VAL A 21 17.42 6.98 -9.90
C VAL A 21 17.35 7.18 -11.42
N ARG A 22 16.37 6.56 -12.09
CA ARG A 22 16.17 6.73 -13.54
C ARG A 22 15.97 8.20 -13.96
N LYS A 23 15.41 9.02 -13.09
CA LYS A 23 15.22 10.47 -13.29
C LYS A 23 16.46 11.29 -12.92
N GLY A 24 17.57 10.68 -12.55
CA GLY A 24 18.80 11.37 -12.17
C GLY A 24 18.76 12.05 -10.79
N ILE A 25 17.86 11.61 -9.91
CA ILE A 25 17.79 12.07 -8.53
C ILE A 25 18.87 11.37 -7.71
N GLU A 26 19.61 12.10 -6.90
CA GLU A 26 20.56 11.55 -5.94
C GLU A 26 19.80 10.96 -4.75
N VAL A 27 19.75 9.62 -4.67
CA VAL A 27 18.93 8.89 -3.71
C VAL A 27 19.75 8.35 -2.56
N PHE A 28 19.30 8.66 -1.36
CA PHE A 28 19.76 8.10 -0.09
C PHE A 28 18.66 7.23 0.51
N VAL A 29 19.03 6.09 1.06
CA VAL A 29 18.11 5.20 1.79
C VAL A 29 18.62 5.03 3.20
N TYR A 30 17.76 5.32 4.20
CA TYR A 30 18.03 5.06 5.61
C TYR A 30 17.15 3.92 6.10
N ASN A 31 17.75 2.78 6.38
CA ASN A 31 17.05 1.56 6.81
C ASN A 31 17.94 0.66 7.67
N ARG A 32 17.40 -0.45 8.16
CA ARG A 32 18.10 -1.42 9.00
C ARG A 32 19.12 -2.29 8.26
N GLY A 33 19.19 -2.23 6.94
CA GLY A 33 20.18 -2.93 6.11
C GLY A 33 19.78 -4.34 5.64
N SER A 34 18.65 -4.90 6.07
CA SER A 34 18.29 -6.32 5.83
C SER A 34 18.12 -6.70 4.35
N HIS A 35 17.86 -5.72 3.47
CA HIS A 35 17.58 -5.93 2.04
C HIS A 35 18.27 -4.87 1.17
N ASN A 36 19.46 -4.41 1.56
CA ASN A 36 20.19 -3.40 0.79
C ASN A 36 20.79 -3.95 -0.51
N ASP A 37 20.94 -5.26 -0.62
CA ASP A 37 21.33 -6.00 -1.82
C ASP A 37 20.34 -5.81 -2.99
N GLU A 38 19.09 -5.45 -2.69
CA GLU A 38 18.06 -5.17 -3.71
C GLU A 38 18.05 -3.72 -4.21
N LEU A 39 18.83 -2.84 -3.59
CA LEU A 39 18.91 -1.44 -3.99
C LEU A 39 19.75 -1.26 -5.27
N PRO A 40 19.39 -0.34 -6.18
CA PRO A 40 20.26 0.05 -7.28
C PRO A 40 21.64 0.48 -6.78
N GLN A 41 22.68 0.23 -7.57
CA GLN A 41 24.08 0.54 -7.19
C GLN A 41 24.31 2.05 -6.99
N GLU A 42 23.52 2.88 -7.61
CA GLU A 42 23.59 4.35 -7.52
C GLU A 42 23.02 4.90 -6.19
N VAL A 43 22.37 4.06 -5.39
CA VAL A 43 21.75 4.47 -4.14
C VAL A 43 22.77 4.48 -3.00
N HIS A 44 22.80 5.58 -2.26
CA HIS A 44 23.60 5.73 -1.05
C HIS A 44 22.86 5.10 0.14
N ALA A 45 23.28 3.91 0.57
CA ALA A 45 22.68 3.23 1.71
C ALA A 45 23.28 3.73 3.03
N LEU A 46 22.43 4.25 3.92
CA LEU A 46 22.75 4.62 5.29
C LEU A 46 22.06 3.64 6.23
N GLN A 47 22.80 2.99 7.11
CA GLN A 47 22.24 1.97 7.99
C GLN A 47 21.86 2.53 9.36
N GLY A 48 20.64 2.21 9.81
CA GLY A 48 20.14 2.54 11.13
C GLY A 48 18.64 2.28 11.27
N ASP A 49 18.17 2.40 12.51
CA ASP A 49 16.74 2.35 12.81
C ASP A 49 16.23 3.77 13.09
N ILE A 50 15.23 4.23 12.33
CA ILE A 50 14.60 5.55 12.54
C ILE A 50 13.99 5.69 13.94
N ARG A 51 13.71 4.59 14.63
CA ARG A 51 13.20 4.58 16.01
C ARG A 51 14.29 4.88 17.04
N ASP A 52 15.55 4.62 16.71
CA ASP A 52 16.68 5.13 17.51
C ASP A 52 17.02 6.55 17.07
N ARG A 53 16.32 7.51 17.72
CA ARG A 53 16.48 8.95 17.44
C ARG A 53 17.93 9.40 17.61
N SER A 54 18.60 8.94 18.66
CA SER A 54 19.96 9.38 18.97
C SER A 54 20.97 8.96 17.90
N HIS A 55 20.84 7.72 17.41
CA HIS A 55 21.65 7.20 16.31
C HIS A 55 21.27 7.91 15.00
N THR A 56 19.98 8.07 14.72
CA THR A 56 19.49 8.70 13.48
C THR A 56 20.02 10.13 13.33
N VAL A 57 19.94 10.95 14.39
CA VAL A 57 20.46 12.32 14.37
C VAL A 57 21.96 12.35 14.03
N LYS A 58 22.75 11.44 14.62
CA LYS A 58 24.19 11.33 14.33
C LYS A 58 24.44 10.85 12.90
N ALA A 59 23.73 9.83 12.45
CA ALA A 59 23.89 9.27 11.12
C ALA A 59 23.55 10.27 10.00
N LEU A 60 22.60 11.16 10.24
CA LEU A 60 22.14 12.16 9.26
C LEU A 60 22.79 13.55 9.46
N ALA A 61 23.60 13.78 10.50
CA ALA A 61 24.12 15.10 10.87
C ALA A 61 24.93 15.80 9.78
N GLY A 62 25.65 15.05 8.94
CA GLY A 62 26.47 15.59 7.83
C GLY A 62 25.71 15.80 6.53
N TYR A 63 24.44 15.46 6.46
CA TYR A 63 23.67 15.48 5.22
C TYR A 63 22.64 16.61 5.21
N ARG A 64 22.37 17.09 4.01
CA ARG A 64 21.23 17.98 3.72
C ARG A 64 20.44 17.37 2.57
N PHE A 65 19.13 17.25 2.79
CA PHE A 65 18.22 16.70 1.80
C PHE A 65 17.21 17.74 1.35
N ASP A 66 16.95 17.78 0.06
CA ASP A 66 15.89 18.63 -0.49
C ASP A 66 14.51 18.04 -0.10
N VAL A 67 14.41 16.71 -0.15
CA VAL A 67 13.18 15.96 0.16
C VAL A 67 13.48 14.80 1.12
N VAL A 68 12.66 14.62 2.12
CA VAL A 68 12.64 13.45 3.00
C VAL A 68 11.31 12.72 2.85
N ILE A 69 11.35 11.41 2.66
CA ILE A 69 10.19 10.54 2.47
C ILE A 69 10.18 9.49 3.58
N ASN A 70 9.10 9.40 4.36
CA ASN A 70 9.00 8.35 5.39
C ASN A 70 7.95 7.29 5.01
N TRP A 71 8.43 6.08 4.70
CA TRP A 71 7.63 4.90 4.38
C TRP A 71 7.21 4.10 5.61
N VAL A 72 7.81 4.41 6.76
CA VAL A 72 7.66 3.62 8.00
C VAL A 72 7.06 4.41 9.16
N ALA A 73 6.48 5.58 8.93
CA ALA A 73 5.69 6.30 9.91
C ALA A 73 4.29 5.69 10.01
N PHE A 74 3.94 5.07 11.13
CA PHE A 74 2.69 4.33 11.30
C PHE A 74 1.74 4.92 12.34
N ASN A 75 2.18 5.85 13.16
CA ASN A 75 1.39 6.52 14.18
C ASN A 75 1.84 7.97 14.38
N GLU A 76 1.10 8.73 15.16
CA GLU A 76 1.32 10.15 15.44
C GLU A 76 2.70 10.42 16.08
N GLU A 77 3.16 9.56 16.99
CA GLU A 77 4.47 9.71 17.62
C GLU A 77 5.61 9.68 16.59
N HIS A 78 5.51 8.79 15.61
CA HIS A 78 6.51 8.68 14.54
C HIS A 78 6.64 9.97 13.73
N VAL A 79 5.51 10.57 13.33
CA VAL A 79 5.55 11.83 12.56
C VAL A 79 5.93 13.01 13.44
N SER A 80 5.59 13.02 14.74
CA SER A 80 6.02 14.05 15.67
C SER A 80 7.54 14.07 15.83
N GLN A 81 8.17 12.91 15.93
CA GLN A 81 9.64 12.79 15.95
C GLN A 81 10.28 13.29 14.63
N ASP A 82 9.65 12.99 13.49
CA ASP A 82 10.13 13.46 12.18
C ASP A 82 10.00 14.99 12.06
N ILE A 83 8.89 15.58 12.51
CA ILE A 83 8.70 17.04 12.53
C ILE A 83 9.81 17.70 13.33
N GLU A 84 10.11 17.24 14.55
CA GLU A 84 11.20 17.76 15.36
C GLU A 84 12.57 17.62 14.70
N MET A 85 12.79 16.50 14.02
CA MET A 85 14.07 16.20 13.38
C MET A 85 14.32 17.04 12.13
N PHE A 86 13.29 17.29 11.30
CA PHE A 86 13.41 17.85 9.96
C PHE A 86 12.93 19.29 9.82
N THR A 87 12.30 19.90 10.85
CA THR A 87 11.88 21.32 10.80
C THR A 87 13.07 22.23 10.49
N GLY A 88 12.91 23.08 9.46
CA GLY A 88 13.92 24.00 8.98
C GLY A 88 15.12 23.38 8.27
N LYS A 89 15.08 22.06 7.99
CA LYS A 89 16.21 21.33 7.39
C LYS A 89 15.89 20.70 6.03
N VAL A 90 14.62 20.67 5.64
CA VAL A 90 14.17 20.07 4.37
C VAL A 90 13.24 21.00 3.61
N GLY A 91 13.25 20.90 2.28
CA GLY A 91 12.33 21.66 1.42
C GLY A 91 10.97 20.97 1.27
N GLN A 92 10.91 19.65 1.47
CA GLN A 92 9.68 18.87 1.44
C GLN A 92 9.80 17.62 2.34
N TYR A 93 8.77 17.33 3.12
CA TYR A 93 8.61 16.09 3.86
C TYR A 93 7.40 15.33 3.31
N VAL A 94 7.62 14.12 2.79
CA VAL A 94 6.58 13.28 2.22
C VAL A 94 6.21 12.16 3.17
N CYS A 95 4.97 12.17 3.64
CA CYS A 95 4.41 11.12 4.48
C CYS A 95 3.61 10.13 3.65
N ILE A 96 3.89 8.85 3.80
CA ILE A 96 3.09 7.79 3.20
C ILE A 96 1.96 7.39 4.15
N SER A 97 0.77 7.85 3.81
CA SER A 97 -0.49 7.49 4.48
C SER A 97 -1.10 6.23 3.84
N SER A 98 -2.41 6.16 3.73
CA SER A 98 -3.14 5.05 3.12
C SER A 98 -4.52 5.52 2.63
N ALA A 99 -4.98 5.00 1.50
CA ALA A 99 -6.36 5.19 1.05
C ALA A 99 -7.40 4.53 1.97
N SER A 100 -7.01 3.63 2.85
CA SER A 100 -7.89 3.09 3.90
C SER A 100 -8.29 4.14 4.95
N ALA A 101 -7.61 5.30 5.00
CA ALA A 101 -7.97 6.43 5.84
C ALA A 101 -9.28 7.11 5.41
N TYR A 102 -9.64 7.06 4.13
CA TYR A 102 -10.90 7.62 3.65
C TYR A 102 -12.12 6.97 4.30
N SER A 103 -13.20 7.73 4.44
CA SER A 103 -14.42 7.31 5.12
C SER A 103 -14.91 5.93 4.71
N LYS A 104 -15.20 5.10 5.70
CA LYS A 104 -15.80 3.77 5.56
C LYS A 104 -17.11 3.68 6.37
N PRO A 105 -18.22 3.29 5.73
CA PRO A 105 -18.36 3.06 4.28
C PRO A 105 -18.13 4.36 3.48
N PRO A 106 -17.77 4.23 2.16
CA PRO A 106 -17.64 5.40 1.29
C PRO A 106 -18.99 6.13 1.15
N ALA A 107 -18.94 7.47 1.13
CA ALA A 107 -20.15 8.29 0.96
C ALA A 107 -20.57 8.49 -0.50
N GLY A 108 -19.70 8.15 -1.46
CA GLY A 108 -19.93 8.31 -2.90
C GLY A 108 -19.20 7.26 -3.72
N THR A 109 -19.46 7.27 -5.04
CA THR A 109 -18.87 6.30 -5.98
C THR A 109 -17.38 6.50 -6.15
N PHE A 110 -16.94 7.76 -6.26
CA PHE A 110 -15.52 8.10 -6.42
C PHE A 110 -14.98 8.78 -5.18
N VAL A 111 -13.79 8.34 -4.79
CA VAL A 111 -12.99 8.97 -3.72
C VAL A 111 -12.14 10.07 -4.34
N THR A 112 -12.17 11.25 -3.73
CA THR A 112 -11.27 12.39 -4.01
C THR A 112 -10.41 12.66 -2.80
N GLU A 113 -9.36 13.47 -2.93
CA GLU A 113 -8.52 13.86 -1.79
C GLU A 113 -9.28 14.69 -0.74
N GLY A 114 -10.39 15.32 -1.15
CA GLY A 114 -11.32 16.02 -0.24
C GLY A 114 -12.32 15.12 0.48
N THR A 115 -12.35 13.82 0.18
CA THR A 115 -13.21 12.87 0.89
C THR A 115 -12.80 12.80 2.36
N LEU A 116 -13.79 12.84 3.27
CA LEU A 116 -13.60 12.81 4.71
C LEU A 116 -12.76 11.59 5.13
N LEU A 117 -11.86 11.79 6.07
CA LEU A 117 -11.08 10.72 6.68
C LEU A 117 -11.83 10.18 7.90
N ARG A 118 -12.19 8.92 7.88
CA ARG A 118 -12.90 8.24 8.98
C ARG A 118 -12.89 6.73 8.79
N ASN A 119 -12.28 5.99 9.72
CA ASN A 119 -12.32 4.53 9.70
C ASN A 119 -12.55 3.96 11.10
N PRO A 120 -13.80 3.66 11.48
CA PRO A 120 -14.11 3.16 12.82
C PRO A 120 -13.68 1.70 13.03
N TYR A 121 -13.38 0.96 11.97
CA TYR A 121 -13.16 -0.48 12.02
C TYR A 121 -11.68 -0.86 12.16
N TRP A 122 -10.74 -0.05 11.64
CA TRP A 122 -9.35 -0.43 11.53
C TRP A 122 -8.41 0.54 12.23
N GLU A 123 -7.70 0.04 13.24
CA GLU A 123 -6.74 0.82 14.02
C GLU A 123 -5.60 1.40 13.15
N TYR A 124 -5.06 0.58 12.24
CA TYR A 124 -4.07 1.04 11.26
C TYR A 124 -4.52 2.31 10.53
N SER A 125 -5.76 2.34 10.06
CA SER A 125 -6.30 3.49 9.34
C SER A 125 -6.48 4.70 10.27
N ARG A 126 -6.93 4.49 11.51
CA ARG A 126 -7.03 5.57 12.52
C ARG A 126 -5.66 6.16 12.83
N ASN A 127 -4.63 5.33 12.96
CA ASN A 127 -3.27 5.77 13.19
C ASN A 127 -2.73 6.59 11.99
N LYS A 128 -3.06 6.19 10.74
CA LYS A 128 -2.71 6.99 9.55
C LYS A 128 -3.45 8.33 9.52
N ILE A 129 -4.72 8.37 9.94
CA ILE A 129 -5.48 9.62 10.08
C ILE A 129 -4.79 10.54 11.10
N ALA A 130 -4.43 10.04 12.28
CA ALA A 130 -3.72 10.80 13.30
C ALA A 130 -2.36 11.34 12.81
N CYS A 131 -1.62 10.55 12.01
CA CYS A 131 -0.40 11.05 11.35
C CYS A 131 -0.69 12.26 10.45
N GLU A 132 -1.73 12.20 9.63
CA GLU A 132 -2.10 13.28 8.72
C GLU A 132 -2.55 14.53 9.49
N GLU A 133 -3.39 14.38 10.50
CA GLU A 133 -3.86 15.48 11.35
C GLU A 133 -2.68 16.21 12.02
N ARG A 134 -1.74 15.46 12.61
CA ARG A 134 -0.53 16.01 13.24
C ARG A 134 0.36 16.75 12.24
N LEU A 135 0.50 16.23 11.02
CA LEU A 135 1.28 16.87 9.95
C LEU A 135 0.61 18.16 9.45
N ILE A 136 -0.72 18.14 9.27
CA ILE A 136 -1.49 19.32 8.86
C ILE A 136 -1.41 20.43 9.92
N GLU A 137 -1.46 20.08 11.20
CA GLU A 137 -1.22 21.01 12.31
C GLU A 137 0.17 21.63 12.19
N ALA A 138 1.22 20.83 12.06
CA ALA A 138 2.59 21.34 11.91
C ALA A 138 2.75 22.25 10.68
N TRP A 139 2.12 21.93 9.56
CA TRP A 139 2.09 22.79 8.37
C TRP A 139 1.45 24.16 8.68
N ARG A 140 0.29 24.18 9.36
CA ARG A 140 -0.44 25.42 9.68
C ARG A 140 0.33 26.29 10.69
N ASP A 141 0.90 25.65 11.71
CA ASP A 141 1.49 26.37 12.85
C ASP A 141 2.93 26.83 12.57
N THR A 142 3.71 26.03 11.86
CA THR A 142 5.15 26.25 11.69
C THR A 142 5.62 26.33 10.23
N GLY A 143 4.73 26.08 9.26
CA GLY A 143 5.09 25.98 7.85
C GLY A 143 5.91 24.73 7.51
N PHE A 144 5.87 23.67 8.36
CA PHE A 144 6.57 22.41 8.05
C PHE A 144 6.12 21.85 6.70
N PRO A 145 7.01 21.67 5.69
CA PRO A 145 6.65 21.55 4.28
C PRO A 145 6.17 20.12 3.93
N ILE A 146 4.98 19.77 4.34
CA ILE A 146 4.41 18.42 4.17
C ILE A 146 3.87 18.17 2.77
N THR A 147 3.93 16.92 2.33
CA THR A 147 3.12 16.33 1.27
C THR A 147 2.61 14.97 1.75
N ILE A 148 1.33 14.72 1.64
CA ILE A 148 0.72 13.46 2.07
C ILE A 148 0.41 12.61 0.85
N VAL A 149 0.83 11.34 0.83
CA VAL A 149 0.51 10.42 -0.25
C VAL A 149 -0.27 9.23 0.32
N ARG A 150 -1.44 8.95 -0.27
CA ARG A 150 -2.35 7.87 0.12
C ARG A 150 -2.38 6.78 -0.94
N PRO A 151 -1.47 5.79 -0.89
CA PRO A 151 -1.55 4.63 -1.77
C PRO A 151 -2.84 3.85 -1.53
N SER A 152 -3.45 3.34 -2.61
CA SER A 152 -4.48 2.30 -2.55
C SER A 152 -3.83 0.92 -2.63
N HIS A 153 -4.56 -0.09 -3.10
CA HIS A 153 -4.00 -1.44 -3.26
C HIS A 153 -2.97 -1.45 -4.39
N THR A 154 -1.72 -1.27 -4.01
CA THR A 154 -0.58 -1.22 -4.94
C THR A 154 0.15 -2.55 -4.89
N TYR A 155 0.39 -3.15 -6.05
CA TYR A 155 1.02 -4.45 -6.22
C TYR A 155 2.28 -4.34 -7.08
N GLY A 156 3.04 -5.43 -7.19
CA GLY A 156 4.26 -5.55 -7.99
C GLY A 156 4.97 -6.85 -7.64
N GLU A 157 6.18 -7.03 -8.10
CA GLU A 157 6.93 -8.30 -7.99
C GLU A 157 6.85 -8.98 -6.60
N LYS A 158 6.85 -8.19 -5.52
CA LYS A 158 6.85 -8.69 -4.13
C LYS A 158 5.46 -8.83 -3.51
N MET A 159 4.39 -8.58 -4.27
CA MET A 159 3.03 -8.59 -3.72
C MET A 159 2.01 -8.95 -4.78
N ILE A 160 1.24 -9.97 -4.51
CA ILE A 160 0.07 -10.36 -5.30
C ILE A 160 -1.17 -9.81 -4.61
N PRO A 161 -2.08 -9.10 -5.31
CA PRO A 161 -3.31 -8.61 -4.73
C PRO A 161 -4.14 -9.72 -4.11
N SER A 162 -4.47 -9.57 -2.84
CA SER A 162 -5.27 -10.51 -2.09
C SER A 162 -6.12 -9.78 -1.04
N ILE A 163 -7.17 -10.45 -0.58
CA ILE A 163 -8.09 -9.93 0.43
C ILE A 163 -7.53 -10.11 1.84
N PHE A 164 -6.85 -11.25 2.10
CA PHE A 164 -6.49 -11.66 3.45
C PHE A 164 -4.99 -11.57 3.76
N ASP A 165 -4.12 -11.68 2.74
CA ASP A 165 -2.67 -11.66 2.91
C ASP A 165 -1.96 -10.90 1.77
N ARG A 166 -0.68 -11.21 1.54
CA ARG A 166 0.11 -10.66 0.43
C ARG A 166 0.16 -11.55 -0.82
N GLY A 167 -0.68 -12.59 -0.85
CA GLY A 167 -0.94 -13.39 -2.03
C GLY A 167 -0.36 -14.80 -2.10
N PRO A 168 0.76 -15.19 -1.45
CA PRO A 168 1.29 -16.55 -1.58
C PRO A 168 0.28 -17.64 -1.21
N THR A 169 -0.44 -17.46 -0.10
CA THR A 169 -1.46 -18.42 0.36
C THR A 169 -2.60 -18.58 -0.64
N ILE A 170 -3.04 -17.48 -1.26
CA ILE A 170 -4.12 -17.52 -2.27
C ILE A 170 -3.64 -18.22 -3.53
N VAL A 171 -2.40 -17.98 -3.97
CA VAL A 171 -1.82 -18.67 -5.12
C VAL A 171 -1.68 -20.17 -4.85
N ASP A 172 -1.19 -20.56 -3.68
CA ASP A 172 -1.11 -21.97 -3.25
C ASP A 172 -2.50 -22.63 -3.30
N ARG A 173 -3.54 -21.97 -2.77
CA ARG A 173 -4.91 -22.47 -2.82
C ARG A 173 -5.40 -22.70 -4.26
N ILE A 174 -5.15 -21.76 -5.16
CA ILE A 174 -5.52 -21.89 -6.58
C ILE A 174 -4.79 -23.08 -7.22
N LEU A 175 -3.48 -23.19 -7.01
CA LEU A 175 -2.67 -24.27 -7.59
C LEU A 175 -3.13 -25.65 -7.10
N ASN A 176 -3.57 -25.75 -5.85
CA ASN A 176 -4.06 -26.99 -5.23
C ASN A 176 -5.58 -27.21 -5.39
N GLY A 177 -6.28 -26.37 -6.20
CA GLY A 177 -7.73 -26.50 -6.42
C GLY A 177 -8.59 -26.25 -5.18
N LYS A 178 -8.05 -25.55 -4.18
CA LYS A 178 -8.81 -25.16 -2.98
C LYS A 178 -9.65 -23.91 -3.25
N PRO A 179 -10.90 -23.85 -2.72
CA PRO A 179 -11.76 -22.68 -2.88
C PRO A 179 -11.17 -21.42 -2.24
N ILE A 180 -11.48 -20.27 -2.82
CA ILE A 180 -11.12 -18.95 -2.31
C ILE A 180 -12.35 -18.25 -1.74
N ILE A 181 -12.21 -17.57 -0.61
CA ILE A 181 -13.27 -16.75 -0.03
C ILE A 181 -13.22 -15.34 -0.62
N VAL A 182 -14.36 -14.86 -1.11
CA VAL A 182 -14.59 -13.46 -1.43
C VAL A 182 -15.70 -12.94 -0.53
N PRO A 183 -15.46 -11.86 0.25
CA PRO A 183 -16.46 -11.30 1.14
C PRO A 183 -17.60 -10.61 0.37
N GLY A 184 -18.83 -10.81 0.85
CA GLY A 184 -20.03 -10.28 0.20
C GLY A 184 -20.42 -11.09 -1.04
N ASP A 185 -20.89 -10.41 -2.07
CA ASP A 185 -21.32 -10.97 -3.35
C ASP A 185 -20.25 -10.88 -4.46
N GLY A 186 -19.04 -10.47 -4.10
CA GLY A 186 -17.92 -10.33 -5.03
C GLY A 186 -17.97 -9.10 -5.94
N THR A 187 -18.99 -8.24 -5.84
CA THR A 187 -19.20 -7.11 -6.76
C THR A 187 -18.47 -5.83 -6.38
N SER A 188 -17.84 -5.77 -5.20
CA SER A 188 -17.02 -4.62 -4.78
C SER A 188 -15.88 -4.39 -5.75
N ARG A 189 -15.80 -3.17 -6.29
CA ARG A 189 -14.81 -2.80 -7.31
C ARG A 189 -13.57 -2.18 -6.68
N TRP A 190 -12.40 -2.65 -7.12
CA TRP A 190 -11.10 -2.27 -6.58
C TRP A 190 -10.18 -1.76 -7.67
N THR A 191 -9.53 -0.64 -7.37
CA THR A 191 -8.45 -0.11 -8.19
C THR A 191 -7.13 -0.74 -7.74
N LEU A 192 -6.50 -1.49 -8.65
CA LEU A 192 -5.20 -2.12 -8.43
C LEU A 192 -4.13 -1.36 -9.22
N THR A 193 -3.12 -0.84 -8.52
CA THR A 193 -2.10 -0.01 -9.14
C THR A 193 -0.77 -0.75 -9.17
N HIS A 194 -0.17 -0.92 -10.35
CA HIS A 194 1.17 -1.47 -10.44
C HIS A 194 2.19 -0.48 -9.81
N ASN A 195 3.14 -1.00 -9.04
CA ASN A 195 4.09 -0.17 -8.30
C ASN A 195 4.95 0.74 -9.20
N SER A 196 5.28 0.29 -10.43
CA SER A 196 6.01 1.12 -11.40
C SER A 196 5.17 2.31 -11.90
N ASP A 197 3.86 2.13 -12.04
CA ASP A 197 2.96 3.21 -12.43
C ASP A 197 2.75 4.19 -11.27
N PHE A 198 2.57 3.68 -10.05
CA PHE A 198 2.56 4.51 -8.84
C PHE A 198 3.83 5.37 -8.75
N ALA A 199 5.00 4.78 -9.00
CA ALA A 199 6.29 5.46 -8.92
C ALA A 199 6.39 6.67 -9.86
N LYS A 200 5.80 6.61 -11.06
CA LYS A 200 5.77 7.74 -12.02
C LYS A 200 5.09 8.98 -11.43
N GLY A 201 3.89 8.78 -10.84
CA GLY A 201 3.16 9.87 -10.19
C GLY A 201 3.87 10.36 -8.94
N PHE A 202 4.36 9.43 -8.12
CA PHE A 202 5.03 9.73 -6.86
C PHE A 202 6.32 10.56 -7.06
N VAL A 203 7.21 10.13 -7.96
CA VAL A 203 8.46 10.84 -8.20
C VAL A 203 8.22 12.23 -8.81
N GLY A 204 7.13 12.41 -9.57
CA GLY A 204 6.72 13.72 -10.07
C GLY A 204 6.29 14.72 -8.99
N LEU A 205 5.96 14.26 -7.77
CA LEU A 205 5.66 15.13 -6.63
C LEU A 205 6.91 15.63 -5.88
N LEU A 206 8.06 14.94 -6.06
CA LEU A 206 9.27 15.24 -5.29
C LEU A 206 9.86 16.58 -5.69
N GLY A 207 9.99 17.47 -4.72
CA GLY A 207 10.48 18.84 -4.93
C GLY A 207 9.49 19.75 -5.67
N HIS A 208 8.24 19.33 -5.90
CA HIS A 208 7.24 20.13 -6.60
C HIS A 208 6.58 21.13 -5.63
N PRO A 209 6.73 22.46 -5.81
CA PRO A 209 6.23 23.44 -4.83
C PRO A 209 4.72 23.37 -4.59
N ALA A 210 3.92 23.07 -5.64
CA ALA A 210 2.46 22.95 -5.50
C ALA A 210 2.02 21.62 -4.87
N ALA A 211 2.93 20.72 -4.50
CA ALA A 211 2.62 19.52 -3.72
C ALA A 211 2.72 19.79 -2.21
N ILE A 212 3.36 20.90 -1.79
CA ILE A 212 3.54 21.24 -0.38
C ILE A 212 2.20 21.70 0.22
N GLY A 213 1.84 21.15 1.38
CA GLY A 213 0.56 21.38 2.05
C GLY A 213 -0.59 20.52 1.53
N GLU A 214 -0.33 19.64 0.55
CA GLU A 214 -1.35 18.92 -0.19
C GLU A 214 -1.31 17.40 0.06
N ALA A 215 -2.48 16.75 -0.10
CA ALA A 215 -2.61 15.31 -0.12
C ALA A 215 -2.89 14.81 -1.53
N PHE A 216 -2.37 13.62 -1.87
CA PHE A 216 -2.59 12.96 -3.16
C PHE A 216 -2.87 11.47 -2.95
N HIS A 217 -3.81 10.91 -3.68
CA HIS A 217 -3.78 9.49 -3.99
C HIS A 217 -3.23 9.29 -5.42
N ILE A 218 -2.58 8.16 -5.64
CA ILE A 218 -1.98 7.80 -6.92
C ILE A 218 -2.43 6.40 -7.23
N THR A 219 -3.37 6.25 -8.18
CA THR A 219 -4.00 4.96 -8.47
C THR A 219 -4.14 4.73 -9.97
N SER A 220 -4.33 3.48 -10.37
CA SER A 220 -4.75 3.14 -11.73
C SER A 220 -6.17 3.65 -12.01
N ASP A 221 -6.51 3.78 -13.29
CA ASP A 221 -7.89 4.03 -13.73
C ASP A 221 -8.66 2.70 -13.97
N GLU A 222 -7.96 1.55 -13.98
CA GLU A 222 -8.60 0.24 -14.07
C GLU A 222 -9.24 -0.15 -12.74
N ALA A 223 -10.41 -0.78 -12.82
CA ALA A 223 -11.10 -1.28 -11.63
C ALA A 223 -11.69 -2.67 -11.90
N PHE A 224 -11.47 -3.58 -10.96
CA PHE A 224 -11.89 -4.97 -11.02
C PHE A 224 -12.72 -5.34 -9.79
N THR A 225 -13.67 -6.25 -9.94
CA THR A 225 -14.24 -6.94 -8.79
C THR A 225 -13.23 -7.93 -8.20
N TRP A 226 -13.39 -8.33 -6.95
CA TRP A 226 -12.51 -9.35 -6.37
C TRP A 226 -12.59 -10.68 -7.11
N ASP A 227 -13.77 -11.01 -7.64
CA ASP A 227 -13.92 -12.20 -8.49
C ASP A 227 -13.06 -12.12 -9.75
N GLN A 228 -13.11 -10.98 -10.45
CA GLN A 228 -12.27 -10.75 -11.63
C GLN A 228 -10.78 -10.82 -11.30
N VAL A 229 -10.35 -10.26 -10.17
CA VAL A 229 -8.95 -10.32 -9.72
C VAL A 229 -8.50 -11.78 -9.57
N HIS A 230 -9.26 -12.60 -8.85
CA HIS A 230 -8.89 -14.00 -8.63
C HIS A 230 -8.99 -14.84 -9.91
N GLN A 231 -9.96 -14.59 -10.78
CA GLN A 231 -10.07 -15.25 -12.07
C GLN A 231 -8.92 -14.92 -13.02
N ILE A 232 -8.45 -13.66 -13.03
CA ILE A 232 -7.26 -13.26 -13.80
C ILE A 232 -6.03 -14.01 -13.28
N ILE A 233 -5.83 -14.05 -11.94
CA ILE A 233 -4.73 -14.80 -11.32
C ILE A 233 -4.81 -16.29 -11.71
N GLY A 234 -5.97 -16.90 -11.58
CA GLY A 234 -6.18 -18.30 -11.96
C GLY A 234 -5.87 -18.57 -13.43
N THR A 235 -6.33 -17.70 -14.33
CA THR A 235 -6.04 -17.79 -15.76
C THR A 235 -4.53 -17.76 -16.03
N LYS A 236 -3.77 -16.86 -15.35
CA LYS A 236 -2.32 -16.79 -15.50
C LYS A 236 -1.59 -18.01 -14.93
N LEU A 237 -2.19 -18.67 -13.92
CA LEU A 237 -1.68 -19.93 -13.36
C LEU A 237 -2.12 -21.16 -14.14
N GLY A 238 -2.99 -21.02 -15.16
CA GLY A 238 -3.57 -22.14 -15.89
C GLY A 238 -4.49 -23.02 -15.05
N ARG A 239 -5.15 -22.43 -14.03
CA ARG A 239 -6.03 -23.13 -13.08
C ARG A 239 -7.40 -22.47 -12.99
N PRO A 240 -8.50 -23.25 -12.93
CA PRO A 240 -9.80 -22.69 -12.56
C PRO A 240 -9.80 -22.23 -11.11
N VAL A 241 -10.60 -21.22 -10.80
CA VAL A 241 -10.77 -20.71 -9.44
C VAL A 241 -12.19 -20.96 -8.95
N GLU A 242 -12.34 -21.75 -7.90
CA GLU A 242 -13.60 -21.88 -7.16
C GLU A 242 -13.69 -20.73 -6.16
N ILE A 243 -14.75 -19.92 -6.25
CA ILE A 243 -15.00 -18.80 -5.34
C ILE A 243 -16.18 -19.14 -4.44
N VAL A 244 -16.00 -18.92 -3.15
CA VAL A 244 -17.06 -19.01 -2.14
C VAL A 244 -17.36 -17.60 -1.65
N HIS A 245 -18.53 -17.07 -2.03
CA HIS A 245 -19.03 -15.81 -1.53
C HIS A 245 -19.55 -15.99 -0.10
N MET A 246 -19.09 -15.11 0.80
CA MET A 246 -19.41 -15.24 2.22
C MET A 246 -19.62 -13.86 2.85
N PRO A 247 -20.70 -13.64 3.63
CA PRO A 247 -20.90 -12.37 4.32
C PRO A 247 -19.69 -12.00 5.19
N ALA A 248 -19.22 -10.76 5.09
CA ALA A 248 -18.10 -10.29 5.90
C ALA A 248 -18.38 -10.40 7.40
N ASP A 249 -19.65 -10.20 7.80
CA ASP A 249 -20.05 -10.36 9.22
C ASP A 249 -19.86 -11.77 9.72
N TYR A 250 -20.12 -12.79 8.88
CA TYR A 250 -19.88 -14.19 9.23
C TYR A 250 -18.39 -14.45 9.44
N ILE A 251 -17.54 -13.94 8.53
CA ILE A 251 -16.08 -14.07 8.63
C ILE A 251 -15.58 -13.41 9.93
N CYS A 252 -15.97 -12.17 10.17
CA CYS A 252 -15.51 -11.37 11.31
C CYS A 252 -16.03 -11.91 12.66
N ALA A 253 -17.22 -12.48 12.69
CA ALA A 253 -17.75 -13.12 13.89
C ALA A 253 -16.92 -14.35 14.31
N ARG A 254 -16.38 -15.07 13.33
CA ARG A 254 -15.55 -16.26 13.57
C ARG A 254 -14.09 -15.93 13.85
N TYR A 255 -13.54 -14.95 13.10
CA TYR A 255 -12.16 -14.50 13.19
C TYR A 255 -12.12 -12.97 13.26
N PRO A 256 -12.23 -12.39 14.49
CA PRO A 256 -12.32 -10.94 14.70
C PRO A 256 -11.14 -10.13 14.14
N GLU A 257 -9.95 -10.73 13.99
CA GLU A 257 -8.77 -10.11 13.41
C GLU A 257 -8.97 -9.64 11.95
N PHE A 258 -9.91 -10.24 11.22
CA PHE A 258 -10.25 -9.80 9.87
C PHE A 258 -11.17 -8.56 9.84
N THR A 259 -11.73 -8.13 10.99
CA THR A 259 -12.68 -7.01 11.03
C THR A 259 -12.08 -5.73 10.47
N GLY A 260 -10.88 -5.36 10.91
CA GLY A 260 -10.20 -4.17 10.45
C GLY A 260 -9.98 -4.18 8.93
N PRO A 261 -9.24 -5.15 8.39
CA PRO A 261 -8.97 -5.24 6.95
C PRO A 261 -10.23 -5.38 6.08
N LEU A 262 -11.23 -6.14 6.51
CA LEU A 262 -12.45 -6.33 5.72
C LEU A 262 -13.38 -5.14 5.83
N LYS A 263 -13.94 -4.86 7.01
CA LYS A 263 -14.93 -3.79 7.22
C LYS A 263 -14.32 -2.39 7.10
N GLY A 264 -13.03 -2.26 7.40
CA GLY A 264 -12.29 -1.01 7.27
C GLY A 264 -11.75 -0.77 5.86
N ASP A 265 -11.82 -1.75 4.95
CA ASP A 265 -11.24 -1.57 3.61
C ASP A 265 -11.86 -2.49 2.55
N LYS A 266 -11.56 -3.80 2.58
CA LYS A 266 -11.69 -4.73 1.44
C LYS A 266 -13.10 -5.00 0.93
N ILE A 267 -14.14 -4.85 1.75
CA ILE A 267 -15.54 -5.07 1.35
C ILE A 267 -16.15 -3.88 0.62
N HIS A 268 -15.49 -2.73 0.61
CA HIS A 268 -16.02 -1.51 0.02
C HIS A 268 -15.44 -1.29 -1.39
N THR A 269 -16.27 -0.74 -2.27
CA THR A 269 -15.79 -0.24 -3.55
C THR A 269 -14.79 0.90 -3.34
N ALA A 270 -13.64 0.82 -4.01
CA ALA A 270 -12.53 1.78 -3.92
C ALA A 270 -12.14 2.26 -5.32
N LEU A 271 -12.87 3.25 -5.82
CA LEU A 271 -12.63 3.96 -7.08
C LEU A 271 -12.15 5.37 -6.78
N PHE A 272 -11.15 5.84 -7.50
CA PHE A 272 -10.48 7.11 -7.20
C PHE A 272 -10.53 8.06 -8.39
N ASP A 273 -10.69 9.35 -8.11
CA ASP A 273 -10.56 10.42 -9.10
C ASP A 273 -9.10 10.91 -9.14
N ASN A 274 -8.35 10.49 -10.15
CA ASN A 274 -6.95 10.85 -10.33
C ASN A 274 -6.71 12.25 -10.95
N THR A 275 -7.74 13.10 -11.06
CA THR A 275 -7.63 14.40 -11.72
C THR A 275 -6.56 15.27 -11.07
N LYS A 276 -6.45 15.27 -9.74
CA LYS A 276 -5.47 16.10 -9.01
C LYS A 276 -4.04 15.72 -9.34
N ILE A 277 -3.69 14.46 -9.22
CA ILE A 277 -2.33 13.99 -9.53
C ILE A 277 -1.99 14.15 -11.02
N LYS A 278 -2.93 13.86 -11.94
CA LYS A 278 -2.73 14.03 -13.38
C LYS A 278 -2.54 15.49 -13.79
N ARG A 279 -3.21 16.42 -13.09
CA ARG A 279 -3.01 17.86 -13.32
C ARG A 279 -1.64 18.32 -12.88
N LEU A 280 -1.15 17.85 -11.73
CA LEU A 280 0.14 18.27 -11.19
C LEU A 280 1.32 17.56 -11.87
N VAL A 281 1.14 16.29 -12.24
CA VAL A 281 2.12 15.44 -12.91
C VAL A 281 1.53 14.94 -14.24
N PRO A 282 1.48 15.77 -15.30
CA PRO A 282 0.85 15.40 -16.58
C PRO A 282 1.46 14.16 -17.25
N ALA A 283 2.73 13.86 -16.94
CA ALA A 283 3.42 12.66 -17.41
C ALA A 283 2.98 11.39 -16.69
N PHE A 284 2.17 11.48 -15.63
CA PHE A 284 1.65 10.32 -14.92
C PHE A 284 0.57 9.62 -15.75
N GLN A 285 0.89 8.42 -16.19
CA GLN A 285 -0.02 7.50 -16.88
C GLN A 285 0.23 6.09 -16.37
N CYS A 286 -0.84 5.36 -16.06
CA CYS A 286 -0.76 3.94 -15.78
C CYS A 286 -0.71 3.18 -17.10
N THR A 287 0.42 2.52 -17.36
CA THR A 287 0.70 1.80 -18.60
C THR A 287 0.84 0.30 -18.41
N THR A 288 0.68 -0.17 -17.18
CA THR A 288 0.78 -1.58 -16.82
C THR A 288 -0.60 -2.10 -16.42
N PRO A 289 -1.40 -2.65 -17.36
CA PRO A 289 -2.68 -3.28 -17.05
C PRO A 289 -2.51 -4.43 -16.06
N PHE A 290 -3.51 -4.67 -15.22
CA PHE A 290 -3.40 -5.69 -14.16
C PHE A 290 -3.10 -7.09 -14.70
N ASN A 291 -3.74 -7.48 -15.79
CA ASN A 291 -3.53 -8.80 -16.43
C ASN A 291 -2.11 -9.00 -16.99
N VAL A 292 -1.34 -7.92 -17.18
CA VAL A 292 0.07 -7.95 -17.59
C VAL A 292 0.99 -7.85 -16.38
N GLY A 293 0.74 -6.87 -15.51
CA GLY A 293 1.61 -6.60 -14.36
C GLY A 293 1.67 -7.74 -13.35
N ILE A 294 0.58 -8.52 -13.22
CA ILE A 294 0.54 -9.66 -12.28
C ILE A 294 1.49 -10.80 -12.66
N GLU A 295 1.87 -10.92 -13.94
CA GLU A 295 2.77 -11.98 -14.41
C GLU A 295 4.14 -11.90 -13.70
N ALA A 296 4.69 -10.71 -13.54
CA ALA A 296 5.97 -10.53 -12.85
C ALA A 296 5.91 -10.98 -11.38
N SER A 297 4.77 -10.71 -10.71
CA SER A 297 4.54 -11.15 -9.33
C SER A 297 4.45 -12.67 -9.21
N LEU A 298 3.75 -13.31 -10.15
CA LEU A 298 3.59 -14.77 -10.17
C LEU A 298 4.91 -15.46 -10.54
N HIS A 299 5.68 -14.90 -11.46
CA HIS A 299 6.99 -15.43 -11.86
C HIS A 299 7.98 -15.39 -10.69
N ARG A 300 8.08 -14.23 -9.99
CA ARG A 300 8.92 -14.13 -8.78
C ARG A 300 8.54 -15.15 -7.72
N LEU A 301 7.24 -15.38 -7.51
CA LEU A 301 6.75 -16.39 -6.57
C LEU A 301 7.29 -17.80 -6.91
N GLN A 302 7.41 -18.12 -8.19
CA GLN A 302 7.92 -19.42 -8.65
C GLN A 302 9.46 -19.53 -8.55
N GLU A 303 10.18 -18.43 -8.83
CA GLU A 303 11.63 -18.41 -8.82
C GLU A 303 12.25 -18.33 -7.42
N GLN A 304 11.52 -17.76 -6.46
CA GLN A 304 12.00 -17.53 -5.08
C GLN A 304 11.05 -18.14 -4.06
N PRO A 305 10.94 -19.48 -4.03
CA PRO A 305 10.01 -20.17 -3.13
C PRO A 305 10.31 -19.91 -1.64
N ASP A 306 11.57 -19.69 -1.28
CA ASP A 306 11.99 -19.42 0.11
C ASP A 306 11.50 -18.07 0.65
N GLU A 307 11.21 -17.10 -0.22
CA GLU A 307 10.61 -15.81 0.15
C GLU A 307 9.08 -15.87 0.28
N ASN A 308 8.47 -16.96 -0.22
CA ASN A 308 7.03 -17.11 -0.37
C ASN A 308 6.45 -18.02 0.70
N VAL A 309 6.50 -17.55 1.93
CA VAL A 309 5.96 -18.30 3.06
C VAL A 309 4.44 -18.38 2.97
N ILE A 310 3.92 -19.58 2.73
CA ILE A 310 2.48 -19.87 2.85
C ILE A 310 2.09 -19.68 4.30
N ASN A 311 1.05 -18.88 4.54
CA ASN A 311 0.52 -18.70 5.87
C ASN A 311 -0.45 -19.86 6.20
N GLU A 312 0.06 -20.89 6.84
CA GLU A 312 -0.70 -22.10 7.18
C GLU A 312 -1.83 -21.82 8.20
N ASP A 313 -1.66 -20.87 9.10
CA ASP A 313 -2.72 -20.44 10.00
C ASP A 313 -3.88 -19.82 9.22
N LEU A 314 -3.58 -18.90 8.29
CA LEU A 314 -4.58 -18.34 7.38
C LEU A 314 -5.25 -19.44 6.55
N ASN A 315 -4.45 -20.34 5.96
CA ASN A 315 -4.96 -21.45 5.15
C ASN A 315 -5.96 -22.31 5.93
N SER A 316 -5.63 -22.66 7.16
CA SER A 316 -6.50 -23.41 8.07
C SER A 316 -7.78 -22.65 8.43
N LYS A 317 -7.69 -21.34 8.68
CA LYS A 317 -8.86 -20.49 8.97
C LYS A 317 -9.80 -20.40 7.77
N LEU A 318 -9.25 -20.29 6.55
CA LEU A 318 -10.06 -20.29 5.33
C LEU A 318 -10.78 -21.63 5.12
N ASP A 319 -10.11 -22.75 5.38
CA ASP A 319 -10.72 -24.08 5.28
C ASP A 319 -11.84 -24.28 6.35
N ASP A 320 -11.65 -23.83 7.60
CA ASP A 320 -12.68 -23.85 8.64
C ASP A 320 -13.90 -22.98 8.25
N LEU A 321 -13.68 -21.78 7.77
CA LEU A 321 -14.75 -20.88 7.31
C LEU A 321 -15.58 -21.52 6.20
N ILE A 322 -14.92 -22.05 5.15
CA ILE A 322 -15.61 -22.66 4.00
C ILE A 322 -16.44 -23.88 4.46
N LYS A 323 -15.84 -24.76 5.24
CA LYS A 323 -16.52 -25.98 5.75
C LYS A 323 -17.78 -25.62 6.54
N ARG A 324 -17.66 -24.68 7.48
CA ARG A 324 -18.79 -24.29 8.35
C ARG A 324 -19.86 -23.53 7.57
N TYR A 325 -19.45 -22.64 6.67
CA TYR A 325 -20.39 -21.85 5.89
C TYR A 325 -21.20 -22.75 4.94
N LYS A 326 -20.55 -23.65 4.20
CA LYS A 326 -21.26 -24.64 3.35
C LYS A 326 -22.28 -25.44 4.18
N ALA A 327 -21.89 -25.96 5.34
CA ALA A 327 -22.80 -26.69 6.22
C ALA A 327 -23.96 -25.84 6.81
N SER A 328 -23.83 -24.51 6.84
CA SER A 328 -24.88 -23.61 7.34
C SER A 328 -25.91 -23.20 6.28
N VAL A 329 -25.55 -23.28 4.99
CA VAL A 329 -26.41 -22.87 3.86
C VAL A 329 -26.95 -24.07 3.07
N GLU A 330 -26.44 -25.28 3.29
CA GLU A 330 -27.01 -26.49 2.71
C GLU A 330 -28.39 -26.75 3.34
N PRO A 331 -29.40 -27.08 2.52
CA PRO A 331 -30.71 -27.47 3.04
C PRO A 331 -30.53 -28.64 4.01
N ARG A 332 -31.09 -28.54 5.20
CA ARG A 332 -31.24 -29.72 6.08
C ARG A 332 -32.31 -30.61 5.44
N GLU A 333 -31.91 -31.81 4.98
CA GLU A 333 -32.83 -32.84 4.52
C GLU A 333 -33.83 -33.18 5.60
#